data_0362d6e8ac8533e516b3b242a25dd0ec
#
_entry.id   0362d6e8ac8533e516b3b242a25dd0ec
#
_cell.length_a   1.000
_cell.length_b   1.000
_cell.length_c   1.000
_cell.angle_alpha   90.00
_cell.angle_beta   90.00
_cell.angle_gamma   90.00
#
_symmetry.space_group_name_H-M   'P 1'
#
loop_
_entity.id
_entity.type
_entity.pdbx_description
1 polymer ?
#
loop_
_entity_poly.entity_id
_entity_poly.type
_entity_poly.pdbx_seq_one_letter_code
_entity_poly.pdbx_strand_id
1 'polypeptide(L)'
;ITTISKDTVEIDTRYIHSTEAQSDLVRKMRASYYLAGALLGRFGRAKVGLPGGCDFGVRPIDLHVKAFEKLGATVDTDHDCIDATTDPEIGLRGKNIYFDRCVSVGATINAIFAAVLAKGTTIIENPAREPHVVDVANFLNACGADIRGAGTSIIKINGVE
;
A
#
# COMPACT_ATOMS: atom_id res chain seq x y z
N ILE A 1 -15.67 8.22 -11.13
CA ILE A 1 -14.72 8.44 -12.24
C ILE A 1 -15.49 9.02 -13.39
N THR A 2 -15.05 10.16 -13.90
CA THR A 2 -15.65 10.86 -15.04
C THR A 2 -14.62 10.95 -16.16
N THR A 3 -14.97 10.50 -17.36
CA THR A 3 -14.11 10.67 -18.54
C THR A 3 -14.28 12.09 -19.07
N ILE A 4 -13.22 12.88 -19.02
CA ILE A 4 -13.23 14.27 -19.50
C ILE A 4 -12.87 14.32 -20.99
N SER A 5 -11.90 13.53 -21.41
CA SER A 5 -11.49 13.41 -22.82
C SER A 5 -10.93 12.00 -23.08
N LYS A 6 -10.46 11.76 -24.30
CA LYS A 6 -9.83 10.49 -24.70
C LYS A 6 -8.66 10.09 -23.77
N ASP A 7 -7.93 11.06 -23.28
CA ASP A 7 -6.67 10.87 -22.54
C ASP A 7 -6.74 11.44 -21.10
N THR A 8 -7.94 11.82 -20.63
CA THR A 8 -8.11 12.47 -19.33
C THR A 8 -9.32 11.90 -18.60
N VAL A 9 -9.09 11.49 -17.36
CA VAL A 9 -10.14 11.06 -16.43
C VAL A 9 -10.06 11.89 -15.14
N GLU A 10 -11.21 12.19 -14.58
CA GLU A 10 -11.33 12.75 -13.24
C GLU A 10 -11.73 11.65 -12.26
N ILE A 11 -11.00 11.53 -11.17
CA ILE A 11 -11.27 10.54 -10.12
C ILE A 11 -11.57 11.28 -8.81
N ASP A 12 -12.84 11.22 -8.39
CA ASP A 12 -13.27 11.76 -7.10
C ASP A 12 -13.38 10.61 -6.08
N THR A 13 -12.52 10.66 -5.07
CA THR A 13 -12.45 9.64 -4.01
C THR A 13 -13.10 10.08 -2.70
N ARG A 14 -13.74 11.27 -2.64
CA ARG A 14 -14.32 11.82 -1.41
C ARG A 14 -15.42 10.96 -0.82
N TYR A 15 -16.14 10.24 -1.67
CA TYR A 15 -17.29 9.41 -1.29
C TYR A 15 -16.97 7.93 -1.15
N ILE A 16 -15.70 7.54 -1.15
CA ILE A 16 -15.31 6.16 -0.85
C ILE A 16 -15.53 5.92 0.64
N HIS A 17 -16.36 4.93 0.96
CA HIS A 17 -16.70 4.53 2.33
C HIS A 17 -16.53 3.03 2.57
N SER A 18 -16.29 2.24 1.51
CA SER A 18 -16.00 0.81 1.65
C SER A 18 -14.51 0.57 1.83
N THR A 19 -14.16 -0.22 2.82
CA THR A 19 -12.81 -0.72 3.08
C THR A 19 -12.62 -2.16 2.61
N GLU A 20 -13.63 -2.71 1.94
CA GLU A 20 -13.62 -4.08 1.41
C GLU A 20 -13.57 -4.09 -0.11
N ALA A 21 -12.66 -4.88 -0.65
CA ALA A 21 -12.48 -5.11 -2.07
C ALA A 21 -12.32 -6.63 -2.33
N GLN A 22 -13.46 -7.33 -2.45
CA GLN A 22 -13.49 -8.80 -2.57
C GLN A 22 -14.24 -9.31 -3.80
N SER A 23 -14.49 -8.45 -4.79
CA SER A 23 -15.22 -8.85 -6.00
C SER A 23 -14.37 -9.77 -6.89
N ASP A 24 -15.05 -10.53 -7.78
CA ASP A 24 -14.39 -11.31 -8.82
C ASP A 24 -13.46 -10.47 -9.73
N LEU A 25 -13.74 -9.18 -9.84
CA LEU A 25 -12.87 -8.23 -10.57
C LEU A 25 -11.53 -8.03 -9.86
N VAL A 26 -11.55 -7.93 -8.52
CA VAL A 26 -10.32 -7.83 -7.70
C VAL A 26 -9.45 -9.06 -7.91
N ARG A 27 -10.06 -10.25 -7.90
CA ARG A 27 -9.34 -11.51 -8.13
C ARG A 27 -8.71 -11.60 -9.53
N LYS A 28 -9.32 -10.99 -10.54
CA LYS A 28 -8.83 -10.99 -11.92
C LYS A 28 -7.73 -9.96 -12.20
N MET A 29 -7.64 -8.93 -11.36
CA MET A 29 -6.70 -7.84 -11.55
C MET A 29 -5.62 -7.86 -10.47
N ARG A 30 -4.39 -8.22 -10.86
CA ARG A 30 -3.28 -8.34 -9.94
C ARG A 30 -2.99 -7.06 -9.13
N ALA A 31 -3.11 -5.90 -9.77
CA ALA A 31 -2.89 -4.61 -9.11
C ALA A 31 -3.86 -4.33 -7.94
N SER A 32 -4.92 -5.12 -7.78
CA SER A 32 -5.89 -4.96 -6.70
C SER A 32 -5.28 -5.04 -5.31
N TYR A 33 -4.18 -5.78 -5.13
CA TYR A 33 -3.53 -5.85 -3.82
C TYR A 33 -2.94 -4.51 -3.35
N TYR A 34 -2.73 -3.54 -4.23
CA TYR A 34 -2.32 -2.18 -3.84
C TYR A 34 -3.42 -1.44 -3.07
N LEU A 35 -4.67 -1.87 -3.22
CA LEU A 35 -5.77 -1.33 -2.41
C LEU A 35 -5.56 -1.57 -0.91
N ALA A 36 -4.85 -2.65 -0.53
CA ALA A 36 -4.61 -2.95 0.87
C ALA A 36 -3.86 -1.83 1.59
N GLY A 37 -2.74 -1.36 1.04
CA GLY A 37 -1.96 -0.26 1.62
C GLY A 37 -2.70 1.07 1.59
N ALA A 38 -3.39 1.37 0.47
CA ALA A 38 -4.13 2.62 0.31
C ALA A 38 -5.33 2.72 1.26
N LEU A 39 -6.13 1.65 1.39
CA LEU A 39 -7.28 1.63 2.30
C LEU A 39 -6.84 1.62 3.76
N LEU A 40 -5.81 0.82 4.10
CA LEU A 40 -5.27 0.77 5.45
C LEU A 40 -4.72 2.12 5.89
N GLY A 41 -3.94 2.80 5.04
CA GLY A 41 -3.42 4.12 5.33
C GLY A 41 -4.52 5.16 5.53
N ARG A 42 -5.55 5.15 4.69
CA ARG A 42 -6.61 6.17 4.72
C ARG A 42 -7.67 5.92 5.78
N PHE A 43 -8.08 4.65 5.98
CA PHE A 43 -9.24 4.31 6.81
C PHE A 43 -8.89 3.50 8.06
N GLY A 44 -7.62 3.12 8.24
CA GLY A 44 -7.20 2.24 9.33
C GLY A 44 -7.69 0.80 9.17
N ARG A 45 -8.34 0.47 8.05
CA ARG A 45 -8.85 -0.87 7.76
C ARG A 45 -8.80 -1.15 6.26
N ALA A 46 -8.44 -2.39 5.91
CA ALA A 46 -8.49 -2.87 4.55
C ALA A 46 -8.80 -4.37 4.53
N LYS A 47 -9.81 -4.78 3.74
CA LYS A 47 -10.09 -6.18 3.46
C LYS A 47 -10.07 -6.39 1.96
N VAL A 48 -9.00 -6.99 1.47
CA VAL A 48 -8.75 -7.10 0.03
C VAL A 48 -8.52 -8.55 -0.34
N GLY A 49 -9.31 -9.05 -1.28
CA GLY A 49 -9.13 -10.40 -1.82
C GLY A 49 -7.74 -10.55 -2.45
N LEU A 50 -7.10 -11.70 -2.21
CA LEU A 50 -5.84 -11.99 -2.87
C LEU A 50 -6.09 -12.13 -4.38
N PRO A 51 -5.25 -11.49 -5.21
CA PRO A 51 -5.38 -11.61 -6.64
C PRO A 51 -5.16 -13.06 -7.06
N GLY A 52 -6.16 -13.65 -7.69
CA GLY A 52 -6.05 -14.95 -8.34
C GLY A 52 -5.08 -14.91 -9.51
N GLY A 53 -4.58 -16.06 -9.85
CA GLY A 53 -3.81 -16.48 -10.96
C GLY A 53 -3.24 -15.53 -12.01
N CYS A 54 -1.96 -15.33 -11.94
CA CYS A 54 -1.12 -15.59 -13.10
C CYS A 54 -0.52 -16.98 -12.87
N ASP A 55 -0.44 -17.83 -13.90
CA ASP A 55 0.13 -19.19 -13.88
C ASP A 55 1.63 -19.27 -13.45
N PHE A 56 2.17 -18.19 -12.91
CA PHE A 56 3.54 -18.08 -12.40
C PHE A 56 3.73 -18.48 -10.94
N GLY A 57 2.75 -19.17 -10.35
CA GLY A 57 2.82 -19.73 -8.99
C GLY A 57 2.38 -18.78 -7.87
N VAL A 58 2.31 -19.36 -6.66
CA VAL A 58 1.97 -18.62 -5.43
C VAL A 58 3.02 -17.57 -5.15
N ARG A 59 2.61 -16.29 -5.10
CA ARG A 59 3.51 -15.20 -4.69
C ARG A 59 3.26 -14.86 -3.24
N PRO A 60 4.30 -14.95 -2.42
CA PRO A 60 4.18 -14.68 -1.00
C PRO A 60 3.76 -13.23 -0.75
N ILE A 61 2.80 -13.05 0.15
CA ILE A 61 2.34 -11.74 0.64
C ILE A 61 2.97 -11.38 1.98
N ASP A 62 3.86 -12.24 2.48
CA ASP A 62 4.51 -12.12 3.78
C ASP A 62 5.21 -10.76 3.99
N LEU A 63 5.82 -10.20 2.95
CA LEU A 63 6.45 -8.88 3.04
C LEU A 63 5.43 -7.74 3.16
N HIS A 64 4.23 -7.88 2.56
CA HIS A 64 3.15 -6.92 2.73
C HIS A 64 2.62 -6.96 4.18
N VAL A 65 2.35 -8.16 4.68
CA VAL A 65 1.92 -8.39 6.06
C VAL A 65 2.94 -7.82 7.03
N LYS A 66 4.22 -8.19 6.86
CA LYS A 66 5.33 -7.68 7.68
C LYS A 66 5.37 -6.14 7.72
N ALA A 67 5.18 -5.49 6.55
CA ALA A 67 5.18 -4.03 6.49
C ALA A 67 4.01 -3.42 7.28
N PHE A 68 2.80 -3.96 7.12
CA PHE A 68 1.61 -3.48 7.83
C PHE A 68 1.69 -3.70 9.33
N GLU A 69 2.14 -4.88 9.78
CA GLU A 69 2.37 -5.19 11.20
C GLU A 69 3.43 -4.29 11.83
N LYS A 70 4.51 -3.99 11.09
CA LYS A 70 5.54 -3.04 11.54
C LYS A 70 4.98 -1.65 11.75
N LEU A 71 4.04 -1.21 10.93
CA LEU A 71 3.35 0.07 11.09
C LEU A 71 2.28 0.05 12.19
N GLY A 72 2.00 -1.11 12.81
CA GLY A 72 1.07 -1.27 13.93
C GLY A 72 -0.30 -1.80 13.55
N ALA A 73 -0.48 -2.34 12.35
CA ALA A 73 -1.71 -3.04 12.00
C ALA A 73 -1.70 -4.48 12.52
N THR A 74 -2.89 -5.02 12.80
CA THR A 74 -3.14 -6.46 12.94
C THR A 74 -3.58 -6.97 11.58
N VAL A 75 -2.96 -8.04 11.10
CA VAL A 75 -3.23 -8.60 9.76
C VAL A 75 -3.63 -10.06 9.87
N ASP A 76 -4.79 -10.39 9.31
CA ASP A 76 -5.26 -11.74 9.10
C ASP A 76 -5.22 -12.05 7.59
N THR A 77 -4.77 -13.24 7.24
CA THR A 77 -4.62 -13.70 5.84
C THR A 77 -5.47 -14.93 5.55
N ASP A 78 -6.40 -15.27 6.41
CA ASP A 78 -7.32 -16.38 6.20
C ASP A 78 -8.33 -16.09 5.07
N HIS A 79 -8.85 -17.13 4.45
CA HIS A 79 -9.88 -17.06 3.41
C HIS A 79 -9.50 -16.31 2.12
N ASP A 80 -8.26 -16.46 1.66
CA ASP A 80 -7.79 -15.85 0.40
C ASP A 80 -7.94 -14.31 0.38
N CYS A 81 -7.78 -13.65 1.52
CA CYS A 81 -7.78 -12.19 1.62
C CYS A 81 -6.70 -11.68 2.58
N ILE A 82 -6.37 -10.40 2.44
CA ILE A 82 -5.67 -9.62 3.46
C ILE A 82 -6.75 -8.84 4.22
N ASP A 83 -6.94 -9.14 5.49
CA ASP A 83 -7.79 -8.35 6.40
C ASP A 83 -6.87 -7.65 7.40
N ALA A 84 -6.62 -6.36 7.18
CA ALA A 84 -5.72 -5.55 7.98
C ALA A 84 -6.50 -4.46 8.72
N THR A 85 -6.26 -4.33 10.01
CA THR A 85 -6.93 -3.34 10.86
C THR A 85 -5.93 -2.65 11.79
N THR A 86 -6.21 -1.40 12.14
CA THR A 86 -5.45 -0.65 13.14
C THR A 86 -6.33 -0.37 14.35
N ASP A 87 -5.69 -0.13 15.50
CA ASP A 87 -6.38 0.45 16.64
C ASP A 87 -6.91 1.84 16.25
N PRO A 88 -8.22 2.14 16.43
CA PRO A 88 -8.82 3.41 16.01
C PRO A 88 -8.24 4.65 16.72
N GLU A 89 -7.75 4.50 17.95
CA GLU A 89 -7.18 5.62 18.72
C GLU A 89 -5.71 5.86 18.37
N ILE A 90 -4.98 4.79 18.06
CA ILE A 90 -3.55 4.83 17.81
C ILE A 90 -3.26 5.09 16.33
N GLY A 91 -3.94 4.38 15.44
CA GLY A 91 -3.69 4.39 14.00
C GLY A 91 -2.33 3.80 13.63
N LEU A 92 -1.93 3.98 12.37
CA LEU A 92 -0.59 3.59 11.90
C LEU A 92 0.48 4.52 12.46
N ARG A 93 1.65 3.94 12.77
CA ARG A 93 2.82 4.67 13.28
C ARG A 93 4.05 4.37 12.44
N GLY A 94 4.79 5.41 12.11
CA GLY A 94 6.06 5.31 11.42
C GLY A 94 7.06 4.44 12.17
N LYS A 95 7.71 3.53 11.45
CA LYS A 95 8.67 2.55 11.97
C LYS A 95 9.72 2.21 10.93
N ASN A 96 10.78 1.56 11.37
CA ASN A 96 11.77 0.98 10.46
C ASN A 96 11.25 -0.35 9.92
N ILE A 97 11.18 -0.46 8.60
CA ILE A 97 10.79 -1.65 7.85
C ILE A 97 12.02 -2.10 7.06
N TYR A 98 12.47 -3.33 7.29
CA TYR A 98 13.57 -3.93 6.54
C TYR A 98 13.08 -5.14 5.77
N PHE A 99 13.30 -5.15 4.46
CA PHE A 99 13.00 -6.28 3.60
C PHE A 99 14.24 -7.18 3.47
N ASP A 100 14.33 -8.17 4.37
CA ASP A 100 15.51 -9.01 4.61
C ASP A 100 15.68 -10.15 3.58
N ARG A 101 14.60 -10.70 3.05
CA ARG A 101 14.65 -11.91 2.22
C ARG A 101 14.75 -11.63 0.74
N CYS A 102 14.00 -10.66 0.26
CA CYS A 102 13.99 -10.27 -1.14
C CYS A 102 13.45 -8.86 -1.31
N VAL A 103 13.81 -8.25 -2.42
CA VAL A 103 13.22 -6.98 -2.85
C VAL A 103 11.86 -7.26 -3.47
N SER A 104 10.83 -6.58 -3.00
CA SER A 104 9.47 -6.70 -3.53
C SER A 104 8.89 -5.35 -3.88
N VAL A 105 8.60 -5.15 -5.16
CA VAL A 105 7.92 -3.95 -5.66
C VAL A 105 6.58 -3.76 -4.99
N GLY A 106 5.77 -4.83 -4.94
CA GLY A 106 4.44 -4.78 -4.37
C GLY A 106 4.44 -4.40 -2.89
N ALA A 107 5.31 -5.04 -2.09
CA ALA A 107 5.43 -4.73 -0.67
C ALA A 107 5.95 -3.32 -0.44
N THR A 108 6.92 -2.84 -1.25
CA THR A 108 7.43 -1.48 -1.18
C THR A 108 6.33 -0.46 -1.42
N ILE A 109 5.55 -0.59 -2.50
CA ILE A 109 4.47 0.34 -2.83
C ILE A 109 3.37 0.30 -1.76
N ASN A 110 2.96 -0.89 -1.30
CA ASN A 110 1.97 -1.00 -0.22
C ASN A 110 2.47 -0.39 1.09
N ALA A 111 3.74 -0.58 1.43
CA ALA A 111 4.35 0.07 2.60
C ALA A 111 4.35 1.61 2.46
N ILE A 112 4.66 2.14 1.27
CA ILE A 112 4.58 3.58 0.99
C ILE A 112 3.14 4.07 1.19
N PHE A 113 2.13 3.44 0.58
CA PHE A 113 0.73 3.85 0.71
C PHE A 113 0.24 3.87 2.16
N ALA A 114 0.59 2.84 2.95
CA ALA A 114 0.22 2.81 4.36
C ALA A 114 0.98 3.84 5.20
N ALA A 115 2.26 4.13 4.85
CA ALA A 115 3.13 4.98 5.65
C ALA A 115 2.89 6.48 5.44
N VAL A 116 2.37 6.92 4.29
CA VAL A 116 2.20 8.36 4.01
C VAL A 116 1.24 9.05 4.97
N LEU A 117 0.29 8.33 5.56
CA LEU A 117 -0.64 8.85 6.58
C LEU A 117 -0.35 8.30 7.99
N ALA A 118 0.75 7.56 8.18
CA ALA A 118 1.15 7.04 9.48
C ALA A 118 1.76 8.16 10.35
N LYS A 119 1.45 8.18 11.63
CA LYS A 119 2.00 9.18 12.57
C LYS A 119 3.51 8.98 12.76
N GLY A 120 4.30 10.00 12.44
CA GLY A 120 5.76 10.00 12.60
C GLY A 120 6.51 9.63 11.32
N THR A 121 7.73 9.11 11.46
CA THR A 121 8.62 8.81 10.33
C THR A 121 8.75 7.31 10.11
N THR A 122 8.59 6.90 8.86
CA THR A 122 8.88 5.52 8.40
C THR A 122 10.17 5.51 7.60
N ILE A 123 11.03 4.53 7.88
CA ILE A 123 12.22 4.23 7.09
C ILE A 123 12.03 2.84 6.47
N ILE A 124 12.08 2.75 5.16
CA ILE A 124 12.06 1.47 4.45
C ILE A 124 13.47 1.19 3.93
N GLU A 125 14.08 0.14 4.46
CA GLU A 125 15.40 -0.33 4.05
C GLU A 125 15.28 -1.51 3.09
N ASN A 126 16.18 -1.55 2.10
CA ASN A 126 16.16 -2.51 0.99
C ASN A 126 14.83 -2.52 0.21
N PRO A 127 14.26 -1.33 -0.14
CA PRO A 127 13.06 -1.24 -0.95
C PRO A 127 13.34 -1.62 -2.40
N ALA A 128 12.28 -1.87 -3.15
CA ALA A 128 12.34 -1.92 -4.61
C ALA A 128 12.70 -0.53 -5.18
N ARG A 129 13.50 -0.52 -6.27
CA ARG A 129 14.06 0.72 -6.84
C ARG A 129 13.58 0.99 -8.26
N GLU A 130 12.66 0.18 -8.75
CA GLU A 130 12.13 0.25 -10.10
C GLU A 130 11.47 1.62 -10.37
N PRO A 131 11.51 2.10 -11.63
CA PRO A 131 11.02 3.43 -11.98
C PRO A 131 9.58 3.72 -11.52
N HIS A 132 8.70 2.73 -11.55
CA HIS A 132 7.31 2.93 -11.11
C HIS A 132 7.17 3.09 -9.59
N VAL A 133 8.13 2.65 -8.78
CA VAL A 133 8.17 2.99 -7.33
C VAL A 133 8.48 4.47 -7.16
N VAL A 134 9.40 4.99 -7.99
CA VAL A 134 9.74 6.41 -8.03
C VAL A 134 8.55 7.24 -8.49
N ASP A 135 7.84 6.79 -9.53
CA ASP A 135 6.62 7.47 -10.04
C ASP A 135 5.52 7.54 -8.97
N VAL A 136 5.29 6.45 -8.22
CA VAL A 136 4.33 6.46 -7.10
C VAL A 136 4.74 7.47 -6.04
N ALA A 137 6.01 7.51 -5.67
CA ALA A 137 6.51 8.48 -4.68
C ALA A 137 6.36 9.93 -5.18
N ASN A 138 6.68 10.19 -6.45
CA ASN A 138 6.52 11.50 -7.05
C ASN A 138 5.06 11.93 -7.12
N PHE A 139 4.17 11.02 -7.51
CA PHE A 139 2.72 11.27 -7.53
C PHE A 139 2.21 11.63 -6.13
N LEU A 140 2.55 10.85 -5.11
CA LEU A 140 2.13 11.11 -3.74
C LEU A 140 2.71 12.42 -3.20
N ASN A 141 3.97 12.74 -3.52
CA ASN A 141 4.58 14.02 -3.17
C ASN A 141 3.86 15.20 -3.84
N ALA A 142 3.41 15.04 -5.09
CA ALA A 142 2.59 16.05 -5.76
C ALA A 142 1.21 16.22 -5.09
N CYS A 143 0.73 15.18 -4.40
CA CYS A 143 -0.49 15.22 -3.57
C CYS A 143 -0.26 15.72 -2.14
N GLY A 144 0.97 16.08 -1.76
CA GLY A 144 1.29 16.63 -0.44
C GLY A 144 2.01 15.70 0.53
N ALA A 145 2.41 14.50 0.10
CA ALA A 145 3.24 13.60 0.91
C ALA A 145 4.69 14.11 1.05
N ASP A 146 5.43 13.60 2.04
CA ASP A 146 6.88 13.83 2.19
C ASP A 146 7.63 12.50 2.12
N ILE A 147 7.94 12.09 0.88
CA ILE A 147 8.66 10.85 0.56
C ILE A 147 9.99 11.22 -0.08
N ARG A 148 11.09 10.67 0.46
CA ARG A 148 12.46 10.90 -0.02
C ARG A 148 13.19 9.58 -0.21
N GLY A 149 14.10 9.54 -1.17
CA GLY A 149 14.97 8.40 -1.42
C GLY A 149 14.34 7.26 -2.25
N ALA A 150 13.17 7.45 -2.85
CA ALA A 150 12.63 6.50 -3.81
C ALA A 150 13.64 6.27 -4.97
N GLY A 151 13.84 5.00 -5.35
CA GLY A 151 14.88 4.61 -6.31
C GLY A 151 16.26 4.35 -5.68
N THR A 152 16.43 4.54 -4.37
CA THR A 152 17.68 4.26 -3.64
C THR A 152 17.52 3.06 -2.69
N SER A 153 18.54 2.78 -1.88
CA SER A 153 18.52 1.70 -0.89
C SER A 153 17.67 1.98 0.35
N ILE A 154 17.23 3.24 0.53
CA ILE A 154 16.45 3.67 1.68
C ILE A 154 15.39 4.66 1.22
N ILE A 155 14.13 4.42 1.63
CA ILE A 155 13.05 5.38 1.47
C ILE A 155 12.68 5.90 2.86
N LYS A 156 12.64 7.23 2.99
CA LYS A 156 12.16 7.91 4.18
C LYS A 156 10.82 8.57 3.89
N ILE A 157 9.84 8.35 4.75
CA ILE A 157 8.50 8.90 4.64
C ILE A 157 8.15 9.58 5.96
N ASN A 158 7.90 10.88 5.92
CA ASN A 158 7.29 11.58 7.04
C ASN A 158 5.78 11.59 6.83
N GLY A 159 5.04 11.01 7.75
CA GLY A 159 3.59 10.95 7.64
C GLY A 159 2.98 12.36 7.67
N VAL A 160 1.94 12.55 6.86
CA VAL A 160 1.19 13.81 6.74
C VAL A 160 -0.26 13.61 7.18
N GLU A 161 -0.95 14.70 7.55
CA GLU A 161 -2.36 14.71 7.94
C GLU A 161 -3.30 14.89 6.73
#